data_ca008a44f00ffe0d6221b3255cd81d6c
#
_entry.id   ca008a44f00ffe0d6221b3255cd81d6c
#
_cell.length_a   1.000
_cell.length_b   1.000
_cell.length_c   1.000
_cell.angle_alpha   90.00
_cell.angle_beta   90.00
_cell.angle_gamma   90.00
#
_symmetry.space_group_name_H-M   'P 1'
#
loop_
_entity.id
_entity.type
_entity.pdbx_description
1 polymer ?
#
loop_
_entity_poly.entity_id
_entity_poly.type
_entity_poly.pdbx_seq_one_letter_code
_entity_poly.pdbx_strand_id
1 'polypeptide(L)'
;MNFYLDFEATQFSERIISIGCVADNGNEFNTLVKPPKGDKVNQFITDLTGITQAMVENADCADLCFLALREFIRSESNGEETFFFVYGNADSHFIERTVAKMIDPEARKFAYKLGASLIDFSEITQRFFRMNVSLKNAVAYFRQEEVQQNHHAIDDAELLRELVYMINHNDMPDVIDMTHMTSKSSRPKKSKKSQISLETADGNTVKSSNGCTCPALKMPHEFEGITQWYDVPREWYPKGTLLRIDNKGRVERPFSCIENVYPAIKTKHGSHQSNTTIKKTILNAIDNKIKAYGKYWAVA
;
A
#
# COMPACT_ATOMS: atom_id res chain seq x y z
N MET A 1 -17.34 11.42 -15.30
CA MET A 1 -15.97 11.57 -15.81
C MET A 1 -14.98 11.00 -14.81
N ASN A 2 -14.11 10.06 -15.20
CA ASN A 2 -13.10 9.49 -14.32
C ASN A 2 -11.76 10.19 -14.54
N PHE A 3 -10.99 10.29 -13.44
CA PHE A 3 -9.63 10.80 -13.42
C PHE A 3 -8.75 9.78 -12.68
N TYR A 4 -7.61 9.51 -13.23
CA TYR A 4 -6.62 8.56 -12.71
C TYR A 4 -5.40 9.35 -12.27
N LEU A 5 -5.03 9.21 -11.00
CA LEU A 5 -3.98 10.01 -10.38
C LEU A 5 -2.90 9.13 -9.79
N ASP A 6 -1.69 9.66 -9.84
CA ASP A 6 -0.55 9.16 -9.09
C ASP A 6 0.30 10.34 -8.61
N PHE A 7 0.97 10.17 -7.48
CA PHE A 7 1.77 11.20 -6.85
C PHE A 7 3.13 10.65 -6.44
N GLU A 8 4.19 11.35 -6.83
CA GLU A 8 5.51 11.09 -6.28
C GLU A 8 5.78 12.03 -5.11
N ALA A 9 6.47 11.53 -4.09
CA ALA A 9 6.70 12.27 -2.86
C ALA A 9 8.13 12.13 -2.33
N THR A 10 8.54 13.08 -1.49
CA THR A 10 9.80 13.00 -0.75
C THR A 10 9.80 11.85 0.26
N GLN A 11 10.94 11.20 0.47
CA GLN A 11 11.05 9.99 1.30
C GLN A 11 10.67 10.18 2.78
N PHE A 12 11.05 11.32 3.37
CA PHE A 12 10.94 11.52 4.82
C PHE A 12 9.76 12.39 5.22
N SER A 13 9.51 13.45 4.47
CA SER A 13 8.40 14.36 4.76
C SER A 13 7.10 13.95 4.04
N GLU A 14 7.21 13.01 3.09
CA GLU A 14 6.08 12.44 2.35
C GLU A 14 5.23 13.54 1.67
N ARG A 15 5.92 14.61 1.18
CA ARG A 15 5.29 15.71 0.47
C ARG A 15 5.46 15.55 -1.02
N ILE A 16 4.41 15.85 -1.73
CA ILE A 16 4.30 15.71 -3.17
C ILE A 16 5.36 16.54 -3.88
N ILE A 17 6.03 15.91 -4.84
CA ILE A 17 7.01 16.50 -5.75
C ILE A 17 6.64 16.30 -7.22
N SER A 18 5.67 15.46 -7.52
CA SER A 18 5.10 15.29 -8.86
C SER A 18 3.63 14.90 -8.77
N ILE A 19 2.83 15.39 -9.71
CA ILE A 19 1.41 15.07 -9.88
C ILE A 19 1.21 14.61 -11.30
N GLY A 20 0.74 13.37 -11.48
CA GLY A 20 0.22 12.84 -12.72
C GLY A 20 -1.30 12.67 -12.62
N CYS A 21 -2.02 13.12 -13.63
CA CYS A 21 -3.46 12.93 -13.72
C CYS A 21 -3.85 12.71 -15.18
N VAL A 22 -4.58 11.64 -15.45
CA VAL A 22 -5.11 11.31 -16.77
C VAL A 22 -6.63 11.27 -16.69
N ALA A 23 -7.30 11.93 -17.63
CA ALA A 23 -8.74 11.86 -17.75
C ALA A 23 -9.18 10.67 -18.62
N ASP A 24 -10.45 10.25 -18.53
CA ASP A 24 -11.00 9.14 -19.33
C ASP A 24 -10.74 9.30 -20.83
N ASN A 25 -10.80 10.53 -21.34
CA ASN A 25 -10.56 10.85 -22.75
C ASN A 25 -9.08 10.81 -23.17
N GLY A 26 -8.17 10.52 -22.23
CA GLY A 26 -6.74 10.48 -22.47
C GLY A 26 -6.01 11.81 -22.37
N ASN A 27 -6.69 12.91 -22.03
CA ASN A 27 -6.03 14.18 -21.74
C ASN A 27 -5.25 14.09 -20.44
N GLU A 28 -4.06 14.66 -20.41
CA GLU A 28 -3.10 14.53 -19.34
C GLU A 28 -2.81 15.85 -18.63
N PHE A 29 -2.60 15.79 -17.33
CA PHE A 29 -2.00 16.83 -16.51
C PHE A 29 -0.78 16.24 -15.80
N ASN A 30 0.39 16.83 -16.08
CA ASN A 30 1.65 16.39 -15.47
C ASN A 30 2.44 17.62 -15.00
N THR A 31 2.80 17.65 -13.73
CA THR A 31 3.59 18.76 -13.19
C THR A 31 4.50 18.32 -12.05
N LEU A 32 5.66 18.97 -11.96
CA LEU A 32 6.50 18.91 -10.76
C LEU A 32 6.00 19.90 -9.73
N VAL A 33 6.21 19.57 -8.45
CA VAL A 33 5.81 20.39 -7.31
C VAL A 33 7.05 20.75 -6.50
N LYS A 34 7.22 22.02 -6.23
CA LYS A 34 8.28 22.49 -5.35
C LYS A 34 7.96 22.15 -3.90
N PRO A 35 8.76 21.32 -3.23
CA PRO A 35 8.55 21.04 -1.81
C PRO A 35 8.88 22.27 -0.95
N PRO A 36 8.32 22.38 0.26
CA PRO A 36 8.62 23.45 1.19
C PRO A 36 10.12 23.54 1.52
N LYS A 37 10.56 24.75 1.90
CA LYS A 37 11.97 24.98 2.27
C LYS A 37 12.38 24.01 3.40
N GLY A 38 13.46 23.27 3.16
CA GLY A 38 14.01 22.29 4.09
C GLY A 38 13.69 20.84 3.74
N ASP A 39 12.67 20.58 2.93
CA ASP A 39 12.43 19.25 2.38
C ASP A 39 13.33 19.02 1.16
N LYS A 40 13.87 17.82 1.08
CA LYS A 40 14.83 17.46 0.02
C LYS A 40 14.41 16.21 -0.71
N VAL A 41 14.61 16.24 -2.02
CA VAL A 41 14.64 15.02 -2.85
C VAL A 41 16.01 14.38 -2.63
N ASN A 42 16.03 13.20 -2.04
CA ASN A 42 17.27 12.48 -1.80
C ASN A 42 17.58 11.53 -2.97
N GLN A 43 18.79 10.95 -2.94
CA GLN A 43 19.25 10.08 -4.01
C GLN A 43 18.33 8.87 -4.23
N PHE A 44 17.73 8.32 -3.16
CA PHE A 44 16.80 7.20 -3.29
C PHE A 44 15.57 7.54 -4.13
N ILE A 45 14.97 8.72 -3.92
CA ILE A 45 13.84 9.20 -4.72
C ILE A 45 14.29 9.49 -6.15
N THR A 46 15.46 10.13 -6.33
CA THR A 46 16.01 10.37 -7.67
C THR A 46 16.24 9.07 -8.44
N ASP A 47 16.80 8.05 -7.80
CA ASP A 47 17.05 6.75 -8.44
C ASP A 47 15.73 6.01 -8.77
N LEU A 48 14.68 6.26 -8.01
CA LEU A 48 13.38 5.64 -8.19
C LEU A 48 12.56 6.32 -9.29
N THR A 49 12.51 7.66 -9.26
CA THR A 49 11.57 8.46 -10.06
C THR A 49 12.25 9.29 -11.15
N GLY A 50 13.57 9.37 -11.15
CA GLY A 50 14.32 10.30 -12.02
C GLY A 50 14.22 11.78 -11.60
N ILE A 51 13.38 12.12 -10.62
CA ILE A 51 13.19 13.50 -10.18
C ILE A 51 14.37 13.93 -9.31
N THR A 52 15.02 15.01 -9.71
CA THR A 52 16.15 15.57 -8.96
C THR A 52 15.75 16.80 -8.15
N GLN A 53 16.58 17.14 -7.13
CA GLN A 53 16.39 18.36 -6.35
C GLN A 53 16.33 19.62 -7.24
N ALA A 54 17.20 19.71 -8.25
CA ALA A 54 17.25 20.86 -9.16
C ALA A 54 15.97 21.02 -10.00
N MET A 55 15.31 19.91 -10.37
CA MET A 55 14.05 19.95 -11.10
C MET A 55 12.93 20.56 -10.25
N VAL A 56 12.79 20.10 -9.01
CA VAL A 56 11.70 20.58 -8.14
C VAL A 56 11.95 22.00 -7.59
N GLU A 57 13.20 22.45 -7.51
CA GLU A 57 13.53 23.83 -7.10
C GLU A 57 13.01 24.88 -8.08
N ASN A 58 12.89 24.52 -9.36
CA ASN A 58 12.38 25.37 -10.41
C ASN A 58 10.87 25.19 -10.67
N ALA A 59 10.23 24.27 -9.98
CA ALA A 59 8.80 24.01 -10.10
C ALA A 59 7.95 25.03 -9.33
N ASP A 60 6.66 25.05 -9.63
CA ASP A 60 5.68 25.82 -8.87
C ASP A 60 5.43 25.22 -7.48
N CYS A 61 4.98 26.05 -6.55
CA CYS A 61 4.59 25.56 -5.22
C CYS A 61 3.30 24.74 -5.29
N ALA A 62 3.06 23.94 -4.25
CA ALA A 62 1.90 23.07 -4.17
C ALA A 62 0.57 23.80 -4.38
N ASP A 63 0.43 25.04 -3.85
CA ASP A 63 -0.78 25.83 -4.01
C ASP A 63 -1.12 26.07 -5.48
N LEU A 64 -0.14 26.48 -6.28
CA LEU A 64 -0.33 26.73 -7.72
C LEU A 64 -0.59 25.43 -8.48
N CYS A 65 0.14 24.37 -8.18
CA CYS A 65 -0.04 23.06 -8.84
C CYS A 65 -1.44 22.47 -8.59
N PHE A 66 -1.95 22.56 -7.35
CA PHE A 66 -3.30 22.08 -7.04
C PHE A 66 -4.39 22.96 -7.64
N LEU A 67 -4.18 24.28 -7.76
CA LEU A 67 -5.11 25.14 -8.49
C LEU A 67 -5.13 24.82 -9.98
N ALA A 68 -3.97 24.58 -10.58
CA ALA A 68 -3.86 24.15 -11.98
C ALA A 68 -4.53 22.78 -12.22
N LEU A 69 -4.32 21.81 -11.33
CA LEU A 69 -5.00 20.52 -11.37
C LEU A 69 -6.53 20.69 -11.27
N ARG A 70 -7.01 21.57 -10.39
CA ARG A 70 -8.45 21.89 -10.28
C ARG A 70 -9.02 22.41 -11.59
N GLU A 71 -8.33 23.32 -12.25
CA GLU A 71 -8.80 23.89 -13.53
C GLU A 71 -8.76 22.83 -14.65
N PHE A 72 -7.75 21.96 -14.67
CA PHE A 72 -7.72 20.81 -15.58
C PHE A 72 -8.95 19.92 -15.36
N ILE A 73 -9.20 19.46 -14.14
CA ILE A 73 -10.35 18.61 -13.81
C ILE A 73 -11.66 19.29 -14.19
N ARG A 74 -11.79 20.59 -13.93
CA ARG A 74 -12.99 21.35 -14.25
C ARG A 74 -13.21 21.46 -15.76
N SER A 75 -12.14 21.68 -16.53
CA SER A 75 -12.24 21.78 -17.99
C SER A 75 -12.62 20.44 -18.63
N GLU A 76 -12.00 19.35 -18.16
CA GLU A 76 -12.25 18.02 -18.70
C GLU A 76 -13.63 17.49 -18.31
N SER A 77 -14.05 17.70 -17.07
CA SER A 77 -15.32 17.18 -16.58
C SER A 77 -16.55 17.91 -17.16
N ASN A 78 -16.37 19.13 -17.63
CA ASN A 78 -17.46 19.96 -18.19
C ASN A 78 -18.74 19.95 -17.31
N GLY A 79 -18.57 19.90 -15.99
CA GLY A 79 -19.65 19.87 -15.01
C GLY A 79 -20.25 18.49 -14.72
N GLU A 80 -19.75 17.43 -15.32
CA GLU A 80 -20.14 16.07 -14.98
C GLU A 80 -19.66 15.65 -13.58
N GLU A 81 -20.32 14.65 -13.00
CA GLU A 81 -19.85 14.01 -11.78
C GLU A 81 -18.46 13.41 -12.01
N THR A 82 -17.57 13.58 -11.04
CA THR A 82 -16.17 13.19 -11.14
C THR A 82 -15.79 12.13 -10.13
N PHE A 83 -15.03 11.13 -10.58
CA PHE A 83 -14.45 10.07 -9.74
C PHE A 83 -12.93 10.08 -9.89
N PHE A 84 -12.22 9.89 -8.77
CA PHE A 84 -10.77 9.99 -8.72
C PHE A 84 -10.17 8.67 -8.26
N PHE A 85 -9.43 8.02 -9.12
CA PHE A 85 -8.82 6.73 -8.88
C PHE A 85 -7.32 6.88 -8.61
N VAL A 86 -6.83 6.13 -7.62
CA VAL A 86 -5.41 5.94 -7.30
C VAL A 86 -5.12 4.46 -7.12
N TYR A 87 -3.85 4.08 -7.09
CA TYR A 87 -3.46 2.69 -6.85
C TYR A 87 -2.68 2.54 -5.54
N GLY A 88 -3.40 2.36 -4.46
CA GLY A 88 -2.87 2.27 -3.11
C GLY A 88 -3.32 3.44 -2.23
N ASN A 89 -3.03 3.35 -0.95
CA ASN A 89 -3.49 4.33 0.03
C ASN A 89 -2.45 5.43 0.34
N ALA A 90 -1.29 5.40 -0.30
CA ALA A 90 -0.20 6.35 -0.04
C ALA A 90 -0.56 7.77 -0.49
N ASP A 91 -1.28 7.88 -1.61
CA ASP A 91 -1.60 9.15 -2.26
C ASP A 91 -2.42 10.09 -1.37
N SER A 92 -3.43 9.55 -0.69
CA SER A 92 -4.22 10.34 0.27
C SER A 92 -3.35 10.90 1.39
N HIS A 93 -2.39 10.13 1.86
CA HIS A 93 -1.44 10.53 2.88
C HIS A 93 -0.46 11.61 2.39
N PHE A 94 0.05 11.47 1.16
CA PHE A 94 0.90 12.48 0.53
C PHE A 94 0.16 13.81 0.36
N ILE A 95 -1.10 13.77 -0.06
CA ILE A 95 -1.95 14.97 -0.12
C ILE A 95 -2.09 15.60 1.27
N GLU A 96 -2.44 14.83 2.30
CA GLU A 96 -2.59 15.33 3.67
C GLU A 96 -1.32 16.04 4.17
N ARG A 97 -0.15 15.40 3.97
CA ARG A 97 1.16 15.97 4.35
C ARG A 97 1.46 17.26 3.59
N THR A 98 1.11 17.32 2.32
CA THR A 98 1.31 18.51 1.47
C THR A 98 0.38 19.64 1.87
N VAL A 99 -0.92 19.36 2.04
CA VAL A 99 -1.94 20.33 2.46
C VAL A 99 -1.60 21.03 3.77
N ALA A 100 -0.96 20.34 4.70
CA ALA A 100 -0.51 20.90 5.98
C ALA A 100 0.46 22.07 5.83
N LYS A 101 1.07 22.27 4.65
CA LYS A 101 2.03 23.37 4.36
C LYS A 101 1.55 24.34 3.29
N MET A 102 0.43 24.08 2.66
CA MET A 102 -0.18 25.01 1.70
C MET A 102 -0.72 26.23 2.44
N ILE A 103 -0.70 27.36 1.75
CA ILE A 103 -1.08 28.68 2.32
C ILE A 103 -2.39 29.17 1.72
N ASP A 104 -2.59 28.95 0.43
CA ASP A 104 -3.79 29.39 -0.28
C ASP A 104 -5.05 28.62 0.19
N PRO A 105 -6.10 29.29 0.67
CA PRO A 105 -7.29 28.62 1.21
C PRO A 105 -8.07 27.80 0.18
N GLU A 106 -8.12 28.26 -1.08
CA GLU A 106 -8.86 27.56 -2.14
C GLU A 106 -8.11 26.33 -2.62
N ALA A 107 -6.79 26.44 -2.78
CA ALA A 107 -5.92 25.30 -3.08
C ALA A 107 -6.00 24.22 -1.98
N ARG A 108 -5.91 24.63 -0.72
CA ARG A 108 -6.04 23.72 0.43
C ARG A 108 -7.38 23.03 0.47
N LYS A 109 -8.47 23.78 0.29
CA LYS A 109 -9.83 23.23 0.29
C LYS A 109 -10.02 22.22 -0.83
N PHE A 110 -9.52 22.54 -2.03
CA PHE A 110 -9.57 21.62 -3.17
C PHE A 110 -8.76 20.36 -2.90
N ALA A 111 -7.48 20.49 -2.53
CA ALA A 111 -6.60 19.35 -2.26
C ALA A 111 -7.14 18.44 -1.14
N TYR A 112 -7.68 19.01 -0.07
CA TYR A 112 -8.32 18.25 1.02
C TYR A 112 -9.54 17.45 0.52
N LYS A 113 -10.42 18.10 -0.29
CA LYS A 113 -11.58 17.42 -0.88
C LYS A 113 -11.16 16.31 -1.84
N LEU A 114 -10.15 16.56 -2.68
CA LEU A 114 -9.59 15.55 -3.59
C LEU A 114 -9.09 14.35 -2.80
N GLY A 115 -8.22 14.57 -1.79
CA GLY A 115 -7.68 13.49 -0.96
C GLY A 115 -8.76 12.65 -0.24
N ALA A 116 -9.87 13.29 0.17
CA ALA A 116 -11.00 12.62 0.80
C ALA A 116 -11.91 11.87 -0.18
N SER A 117 -11.82 12.15 -1.48
CA SER A 117 -12.63 11.53 -2.55
C SER A 117 -11.87 10.50 -3.39
N LEU A 118 -10.61 10.21 -3.05
CA LEU A 118 -9.82 9.20 -3.75
C LEU A 118 -10.40 7.80 -3.55
N ILE A 119 -10.48 7.07 -4.63
CA ILE A 119 -10.89 5.66 -4.67
C ILE A 119 -9.64 4.82 -4.89
N ASP A 120 -9.25 4.04 -3.90
CA ASP A 120 -8.12 3.12 -4.00
C ASP A 120 -8.49 1.90 -4.84
N PHE A 121 -8.06 1.88 -6.10
CA PHE A 121 -8.35 0.79 -7.02
C PHE A 121 -7.57 -0.49 -6.68
N SER A 122 -6.52 -0.41 -5.87
CA SER A 122 -5.80 -1.59 -5.40
C SER A 122 -6.67 -2.52 -4.55
N GLU A 123 -7.68 -1.99 -3.87
CA GLU A 123 -8.66 -2.80 -3.13
C GLU A 123 -9.54 -3.65 -4.08
N ILE A 124 -9.88 -3.10 -5.25
CA ILE A 124 -10.66 -3.81 -6.28
C ILE A 124 -9.80 -4.92 -6.88
N THR A 125 -8.56 -4.59 -7.27
CA THR A 125 -7.63 -5.60 -7.81
C THR A 125 -7.28 -6.67 -6.79
N GLN A 126 -7.15 -6.32 -5.50
CA GLN A 126 -6.94 -7.29 -4.44
C GLN A 126 -8.10 -8.30 -4.35
N ARG A 127 -9.33 -7.83 -4.46
CA ARG A 127 -10.52 -8.72 -4.49
C ARG A 127 -10.54 -9.60 -5.75
N PHE A 128 -10.21 -9.01 -6.90
CA PHE A 128 -10.15 -9.71 -8.18
C PHE A 128 -9.08 -10.82 -8.17
N PHE A 129 -7.84 -10.47 -7.82
CA PHE A 129 -6.73 -11.42 -7.79
C PHE A 129 -6.67 -12.26 -6.50
N ARG A 130 -7.47 -11.91 -5.48
CA ARG A 130 -7.43 -12.51 -4.13
C ARG A 130 -6.06 -12.42 -3.45
N MET A 131 -5.26 -11.45 -3.86
CA MET A 131 -3.93 -11.16 -3.32
C MET A 131 -3.56 -9.70 -3.62
N ASN A 132 -2.61 -9.15 -2.85
CA ASN A 132 -2.04 -7.86 -3.16
C ASN A 132 -1.18 -7.97 -4.43
N VAL A 133 -1.52 -7.19 -5.42
CA VAL A 133 -0.82 -7.12 -6.71
C VAL A 133 -0.37 -5.68 -6.92
N SER A 134 0.85 -5.47 -7.39
CA SER A 134 1.30 -4.13 -7.81
C SER A 134 0.60 -3.72 -9.10
N LEU A 135 0.49 -2.41 -9.35
CA LEU A 135 -0.12 -1.87 -10.56
C LEU A 135 0.46 -2.53 -11.83
N LYS A 136 1.79 -2.53 -11.97
CA LYS A 136 2.46 -3.15 -13.13
C LYS A 136 2.12 -4.63 -13.31
N ASN A 137 2.03 -5.39 -12.21
CA ASN A 137 1.70 -6.81 -12.29
C ASN A 137 0.24 -7.04 -12.64
N ALA A 138 -0.66 -6.17 -12.19
CA ALA A 138 -2.06 -6.23 -12.59
C ALA A 138 -2.21 -5.97 -14.10
N VAL A 139 -1.56 -4.93 -14.62
CA VAL A 139 -1.55 -4.62 -16.07
C VAL A 139 -0.88 -5.74 -16.85
N ALA A 140 0.29 -6.24 -16.39
CA ALA A 140 1.00 -7.35 -17.05
C ALA A 140 0.14 -8.62 -17.17
N TYR A 141 -0.69 -8.89 -16.16
CA TYR A 141 -1.64 -10.00 -16.20
C TYR A 141 -2.63 -9.86 -17.38
N PHE A 142 -3.23 -8.68 -17.57
CA PHE A 142 -4.20 -8.47 -18.63
C PHE A 142 -3.55 -8.39 -20.00
N ARG A 143 -2.38 -7.74 -20.11
CA ARG A 143 -1.63 -7.64 -21.38
C ARG A 143 -0.98 -8.95 -21.79
N GLN A 144 -0.77 -9.88 -20.85
CA GLN A 144 0.02 -11.11 -21.04
C GLN A 144 1.47 -10.82 -21.53
N GLU A 145 2.03 -9.72 -21.04
CA GLU A 145 3.40 -9.27 -21.35
C GLU A 145 4.05 -8.60 -20.13
N GLU A 146 5.38 -8.53 -20.12
CA GLU A 146 6.09 -7.83 -19.05
C GLU A 146 5.90 -6.30 -19.18
N VAL A 147 5.43 -5.67 -18.13
CA VAL A 147 5.24 -4.22 -18.05
C VAL A 147 6.41 -3.58 -17.31
N GLN A 148 6.99 -2.53 -17.85
CA GLN A 148 7.98 -1.71 -17.15
C GLN A 148 7.25 -0.58 -16.43
N GLN A 149 7.66 -0.31 -15.20
CA GLN A 149 7.15 0.80 -14.39
C GLN A 149 8.32 1.72 -14.06
N ASN A 150 8.24 2.95 -14.52
CA ASN A 150 9.33 3.93 -14.39
C ASN A 150 9.17 4.81 -13.15
N HIS A 151 8.09 4.65 -12.40
CA HIS A 151 7.74 5.50 -11.26
C HIS A 151 7.71 7.00 -11.63
N HIS A 152 7.13 7.30 -12.78
CA HIS A 152 6.74 8.64 -13.14
C HIS A 152 5.24 8.77 -12.90
N ALA A 153 4.81 9.78 -12.16
CA ALA A 153 3.40 9.92 -11.78
C ALA A 153 2.43 9.86 -12.97
N ILE A 154 2.79 10.44 -14.11
CA ILE A 154 1.92 10.41 -15.29
C ILE A 154 1.86 9.01 -15.93
N ASP A 155 2.98 8.29 -16.00
CA ASP A 155 3.03 6.95 -16.57
C ASP A 155 2.23 5.96 -15.70
N ASP A 156 2.32 6.11 -14.37
CA ASP A 156 1.59 5.27 -13.43
C ASP A 156 0.09 5.60 -13.40
N ALA A 157 -0.29 6.86 -13.58
CA ALA A 157 -1.69 7.26 -13.77
C ALA A 157 -2.27 6.68 -15.08
N GLU A 158 -1.50 6.64 -16.17
CA GLU A 158 -1.93 6.02 -17.43
C GLU A 158 -2.05 4.49 -17.31
N LEU A 159 -1.11 3.83 -16.63
CA LEU A 159 -1.22 2.40 -16.34
C LEU A 159 -2.48 2.09 -15.51
N LEU A 160 -2.82 2.96 -14.57
CA LEU A 160 -4.03 2.80 -13.78
C LEU A 160 -5.28 2.97 -14.65
N ARG A 161 -5.33 3.97 -15.53
CA ARG A 161 -6.43 4.18 -16.47
C ARG A 161 -6.65 2.94 -17.32
N GLU A 162 -5.59 2.40 -17.89
CA GLU A 162 -5.63 1.18 -18.68
C GLU A 162 -6.15 -0.02 -17.89
N LEU A 163 -5.65 -0.21 -16.66
CA LEU A 163 -6.10 -1.30 -15.80
C LEU A 163 -7.60 -1.21 -15.50
N VAL A 164 -8.09 -0.01 -15.16
CA VAL A 164 -9.52 0.22 -14.91
C VAL A 164 -10.34 -0.08 -16.17
N TYR A 165 -9.86 0.35 -17.35
CA TYR A 165 -10.50 0.05 -18.61
C TYR A 165 -10.60 -1.46 -18.85
N MET A 166 -9.50 -2.20 -18.75
CA MET A 166 -9.47 -3.65 -18.95
C MET A 166 -10.40 -4.41 -18.01
N ILE A 167 -10.43 -4.04 -16.73
CA ILE A 167 -11.32 -4.67 -15.76
C ILE A 167 -12.80 -4.37 -16.06
N ASN A 168 -13.13 -3.14 -16.43
CA ASN A 168 -14.50 -2.73 -16.71
C ASN A 168 -15.04 -3.37 -18.00
N HIS A 169 -14.19 -3.63 -18.99
CA HIS A 169 -14.57 -4.26 -20.26
C HIS A 169 -14.44 -5.78 -20.21
N ASN A 170 -13.99 -6.33 -19.08
CA ASN A 170 -13.80 -7.75 -18.86
C ASN A 170 -12.87 -8.39 -19.91
N ASP A 171 -11.81 -7.63 -20.28
CA ASP A 171 -10.77 -8.06 -21.23
C ASP A 171 -9.89 -9.16 -20.60
N MET A 172 -10.53 -10.28 -20.26
CA MET A 172 -9.84 -11.41 -19.65
C MET A 172 -8.98 -12.12 -20.71
N PRO A 173 -7.72 -12.45 -20.41
CA PRO A 173 -6.91 -13.25 -21.33
C PRO A 173 -7.51 -14.65 -21.49
N ASP A 174 -7.50 -15.18 -22.70
CA ASP A 174 -8.01 -16.52 -23.04
C ASP A 174 -7.31 -17.62 -22.24
N VAL A 175 -6.05 -17.40 -21.91
CA VAL A 175 -5.22 -18.30 -21.08
C VAL A 175 -4.67 -17.53 -19.89
N ILE A 176 -4.95 -18.00 -18.69
CA ILE A 176 -4.41 -17.38 -17.48
C ILE A 176 -2.95 -17.78 -17.30
N ASP A 177 -2.04 -16.94 -17.76
CA ASP A 177 -0.60 -17.07 -17.54
C ASP A 177 -0.10 -16.03 -16.54
N MET A 178 0.32 -16.49 -15.36
CA MET A 178 0.85 -15.65 -14.29
C MET A 178 2.37 -15.43 -14.41
N THR A 179 3.04 -15.95 -15.43
CA THR A 179 4.50 -15.85 -15.59
C THR A 179 4.96 -14.42 -15.84
N HIS A 180 4.11 -13.59 -16.46
CA HIS A 180 4.38 -12.18 -16.72
C HIS A 180 4.32 -11.31 -15.48
N MET A 181 3.68 -11.79 -14.41
CA MET A 181 3.68 -11.11 -13.12
C MET A 181 5.02 -11.32 -12.43
N THR A 182 5.95 -10.40 -12.65
CA THR A 182 7.29 -10.52 -12.06
C THR A 182 7.24 -10.39 -10.54
N SER A 183 7.75 -11.40 -9.84
CA SER A 183 7.97 -11.36 -8.39
C SER A 183 9.19 -10.53 -7.99
N LYS A 184 9.89 -9.93 -8.94
CA LYS A 184 11.10 -9.15 -8.70
C LYS A 184 10.72 -7.71 -8.35
N SER A 185 10.63 -7.43 -7.07
CA SER A 185 10.82 -6.07 -6.59
C SER A 185 12.19 -5.59 -7.07
N SER A 186 12.24 -4.47 -7.77
CA SER A 186 13.47 -3.78 -8.21
C SER A 186 14.29 -3.21 -7.04
N ARG A 187 13.92 -3.52 -5.80
CA ARG A 187 14.76 -3.19 -4.65
C ARG A 187 16.07 -3.98 -4.73
N PRO A 188 17.23 -3.33 -4.63
CA PRO A 188 18.49 -4.04 -4.56
C PRO A 188 18.38 -5.08 -3.45
N LYS A 189 18.71 -6.34 -3.76
CA LYS A 189 18.70 -7.45 -2.81
C LYS A 189 19.59 -7.06 -1.64
N LYS A 190 19.00 -6.53 -0.56
CA LYS A 190 19.67 -6.55 0.73
C LYS A 190 20.04 -8.01 0.96
N SER A 191 21.33 -8.25 1.21
CA SER A 191 21.90 -9.57 1.49
C SER A 191 20.90 -10.41 2.27
N LYS A 192 20.71 -11.67 1.88
CA LYS A 192 19.87 -12.66 2.58
C LYS A 192 20.20 -12.62 4.06
N LYS A 193 19.47 -11.82 4.82
CA LYS A 193 19.48 -11.97 6.27
C LYS A 193 18.77 -13.29 6.53
N SER A 194 19.46 -14.19 7.17
CA SER A 194 19.00 -15.51 7.54
C SER A 194 17.58 -15.46 8.09
N GLN A 195 16.70 -16.28 7.53
CA GLN A 195 15.40 -16.55 8.15
C GLN A 195 15.69 -17.12 9.54
N ILE A 196 15.30 -16.41 10.57
CA ILE A 196 15.38 -16.91 11.93
C ILE A 196 14.08 -17.65 12.19
N SER A 197 14.14 -18.96 12.20
CA SER A 197 13.06 -19.81 12.71
C SER A 197 13.12 -19.77 14.23
N LEU A 198 11.97 -19.55 14.85
CA LEU A 198 11.83 -19.60 16.30
C LEU A 198 11.03 -20.83 16.61
N GLU A 199 11.64 -21.74 17.33
CA GLU A 199 10.98 -22.93 17.85
C GLU A 199 10.36 -22.60 19.20
N THR A 200 9.13 -23.03 19.40
CA THR A 200 8.47 -23.06 20.72
C THR A 200 8.76 -24.39 21.40
N ALA A 201 8.53 -24.48 22.71
CA ALA A 201 8.69 -25.73 23.47
C ALA A 201 7.88 -26.89 22.91
N ASP A 202 6.79 -26.62 22.20
CA ASP A 202 5.93 -27.60 21.52
C ASP A 202 6.47 -28.05 20.14
N GLY A 203 7.68 -27.62 19.75
CA GLY A 203 8.25 -27.91 18.43
C GLY A 203 7.64 -27.18 17.25
N ASN A 204 6.74 -26.21 17.51
CA ASN A 204 6.14 -25.35 16.48
C ASN A 204 7.11 -24.24 16.07
N THR A 205 7.10 -23.89 14.79
CA THR A 205 7.97 -22.84 14.25
C THR A 205 7.19 -21.56 13.98
N VAL A 206 7.57 -20.46 14.61
CA VAL A 206 7.07 -19.12 14.29
C VAL A 206 7.95 -18.51 13.22
N LYS A 207 7.39 -18.23 12.05
CA LYS A 207 8.13 -17.56 10.98
C LYS A 207 8.50 -16.15 11.38
N SER A 208 9.77 -15.82 11.26
CA SER A 208 10.31 -14.49 11.45
C SER A 208 11.12 -14.11 10.22
N SER A 209 10.80 -12.96 9.61
CA SER A 209 11.58 -12.41 8.50
C SER A 209 11.84 -10.93 8.74
N ASN A 210 13.10 -10.54 8.68
CA ASN A 210 13.47 -9.12 8.75
C ASN A 210 13.05 -8.40 7.46
N GLY A 211 12.07 -7.52 7.56
CA GLY A 211 11.62 -6.67 6.46
C GLY A 211 10.63 -7.34 5.51
N CYS A 212 9.81 -8.25 6.00
CA CYS A 212 8.77 -8.88 5.24
C CYS A 212 7.55 -7.98 5.07
N THR A 213 7.21 -7.64 3.85
CA THR A 213 5.80 -7.54 3.45
C THR A 213 5.28 -8.97 3.45
N CYS A 214 4.69 -9.39 4.54
CA CYS A 214 4.14 -10.73 4.60
C CYS A 214 2.98 -10.83 3.62
N PRO A 215 2.94 -11.86 2.76
CA PRO A 215 1.78 -12.08 1.92
C PRO A 215 0.53 -12.13 2.81
N ALA A 216 -0.53 -11.50 2.36
CA ALA A 216 -1.82 -11.62 3.02
C ALA A 216 -2.12 -13.11 3.22
N LEU A 217 -2.62 -13.46 4.40
CA LEU A 217 -3.04 -14.83 4.65
C LEU A 217 -4.08 -15.21 3.62
N LYS A 218 -3.75 -16.15 2.74
CA LYS A 218 -4.71 -16.68 1.78
C LYS A 218 -5.79 -17.38 2.59
N MET A 219 -6.99 -16.82 2.58
CA MET A 219 -8.15 -17.53 3.07
C MET A 219 -8.49 -18.62 2.04
N PRO A 220 -8.74 -19.87 2.44
CA PRO A 220 -9.27 -20.89 1.55
C PRO A 220 -10.62 -20.44 0.95
N HIS A 221 -10.94 -20.89 -0.24
CA HIS A 221 -12.14 -20.49 -1.00
C HIS A 221 -13.47 -20.87 -0.36
N GLU A 222 -13.45 -21.70 0.67
CA GLU A 222 -14.64 -22.34 1.27
C GLU A 222 -15.27 -21.54 2.41
N PHE A 223 -14.87 -20.25 2.56
CA PHE A 223 -15.33 -19.39 3.66
C PHE A 223 -16.53 -18.51 3.30
N GLU A 224 -17.40 -18.93 2.41
CA GLU A 224 -18.65 -18.22 2.18
C GLU A 224 -19.44 -18.11 3.49
N GLY A 225 -19.71 -16.88 3.93
CA GLY A 225 -20.42 -16.57 5.16
C GLY A 225 -19.57 -16.35 6.41
N ILE A 226 -18.25 -16.54 6.38
CA ILE A 226 -17.37 -16.22 7.51
C ILE A 226 -17.02 -14.74 7.48
N THR A 227 -17.52 -14.00 8.44
CA THR A 227 -17.35 -12.54 8.52
C THR A 227 -16.22 -12.10 9.45
N GLN A 228 -15.69 -13.01 10.28
CA GLN A 228 -14.68 -12.71 11.28
C GLN A 228 -13.61 -13.81 11.36
N TRP A 229 -12.37 -13.42 11.66
CA TRP A 229 -11.23 -14.34 11.71
C TRP A 229 -11.37 -15.50 12.71
N TYR A 230 -12.09 -15.31 13.81
CA TYR A 230 -12.29 -16.34 14.82
C TYR A 230 -13.29 -17.44 14.41
N ASP A 231 -14.06 -17.21 13.33
CA ASP A 231 -14.96 -18.22 12.77
C ASP A 231 -14.22 -19.27 11.94
N VAL A 232 -12.94 -18.99 11.62
CA VAL A 232 -12.08 -19.86 10.81
C VAL A 232 -11.46 -20.94 11.70
N PRO A 233 -11.57 -22.22 11.37
CA PRO A 233 -10.88 -23.30 12.09
C PRO A 233 -9.38 -23.07 12.13
N ARG A 234 -8.75 -23.40 13.27
CA ARG A 234 -7.34 -23.09 13.51
C ARG A 234 -6.41 -23.80 12.52
N GLU A 235 -6.72 -25.03 12.15
CA GLU A 235 -6.01 -25.85 11.18
C GLU A 235 -6.00 -25.31 9.75
N TRP A 236 -6.85 -24.33 9.48
CA TRP A 236 -6.94 -23.70 8.16
C TRP A 236 -5.91 -22.58 7.97
N TYR A 237 -5.24 -22.16 9.04
CA TYR A 237 -4.18 -21.19 8.91
C TYR A 237 -2.89 -21.83 8.41
N PRO A 238 -2.11 -21.14 7.57
CA PRO A 238 -0.81 -21.64 7.15
C PRO A 238 0.08 -21.98 8.36
N LYS A 239 0.77 -23.11 8.30
CA LYS A 239 1.70 -23.52 9.35
C LYS A 239 2.69 -22.41 9.69
N GLY A 240 2.87 -22.13 10.97
CA GLY A 240 3.71 -21.06 11.48
C GLY A 240 3.05 -19.67 11.52
N THR A 241 1.72 -19.58 11.29
CA THR A 241 0.96 -18.37 11.54
C THR A 241 0.79 -18.14 13.03
N LEU A 242 1.08 -16.93 13.50
CA LEU A 242 0.87 -16.55 14.89
C LEU A 242 -0.57 -16.08 15.08
N LEU A 243 -1.29 -16.70 15.99
CA LEU A 243 -2.71 -16.43 16.27
C LEU A 243 -2.87 -15.66 17.58
N ARG A 244 -3.58 -14.52 17.52
CA ARG A 244 -4.03 -13.82 18.72
C ARG A 244 -5.44 -14.30 19.08
N ILE A 245 -5.60 -14.77 20.31
CA ILE A 245 -6.79 -15.48 20.77
C ILE A 245 -7.46 -14.69 21.92
N ASP A 246 -8.78 -14.55 21.87
CA ASP A 246 -9.57 -13.90 22.90
C ASP A 246 -9.74 -14.79 24.16
N ASN A 247 -10.41 -14.23 25.17
CA ASN A 247 -10.68 -14.95 26.42
C ASN A 247 -11.69 -16.11 26.26
N LYS A 248 -12.36 -16.21 25.11
CA LYS A 248 -13.31 -17.27 24.78
C LYS A 248 -12.67 -18.36 23.90
N GLY A 249 -11.34 -18.27 23.64
CA GLY A 249 -10.62 -19.22 22.82
C GLY A 249 -10.74 -19.01 21.31
N ARG A 250 -11.32 -17.88 20.85
CA ARG A 250 -11.54 -17.60 19.44
C ARG A 250 -10.38 -16.78 18.87
N VAL A 251 -9.99 -17.04 17.63
CA VAL A 251 -8.94 -16.28 16.94
C VAL A 251 -9.47 -14.89 16.59
N GLU A 252 -8.93 -13.85 17.25
CA GLU A 252 -9.27 -12.46 16.93
C GLU A 252 -8.52 -11.93 15.72
N ARG A 253 -7.27 -12.34 15.56
CA ARG A 253 -6.41 -11.88 14.47
C ARG A 253 -5.26 -12.85 14.22
N PRO A 254 -5.05 -13.28 12.98
CA PRO A 254 -3.86 -13.99 12.56
C PRO A 254 -2.75 -12.99 12.16
N PHE A 255 -1.50 -13.40 12.31
CA PHE A 255 -0.32 -12.67 11.85
C PHE A 255 0.59 -13.65 11.11
N SER A 256 0.98 -13.33 9.91
CA SER A 256 1.84 -14.20 9.08
C SER A 256 3.28 -14.28 9.59
N CYS A 257 3.71 -13.33 10.42
CA CYS A 257 4.99 -13.36 11.13
C CYS A 257 4.92 -12.52 12.41
N ILE A 258 5.92 -12.69 13.29
CA ILE A 258 5.94 -12.00 14.58
C ILE A 258 6.19 -10.49 14.45
N GLU A 259 6.86 -10.06 13.41
CA GLU A 259 7.13 -8.64 13.13
C GLU A 259 5.86 -7.84 12.93
N ASN A 260 4.82 -8.45 12.36
CA ASN A 260 3.52 -7.81 12.16
C ASN A 260 2.73 -7.59 13.45
N VAL A 261 3.16 -8.20 14.55
CA VAL A 261 2.55 -8.01 15.87
C VAL A 261 3.03 -6.71 16.53
N TYR A 262 4.29 -6.31 16.29
CA TYR A 262 4.90 -5.19 16.99
C TYR A 262 4.13 -3.87 16.89
N PRO A 263 3.71 -3.42 15.68
CA PRO A 263 2.91 -2.21 15.55
C PRO A 263 1.59 -2.30 16.33
N ALA A 264 0.90 -3.44 16.22
CA ALA A 264 -0.39 -3.65 16.87
C ALA A 264 -0.32 -3.58 18.42
N ILE A 265 0.81 -4.02 19.00
CA ILE A 265 1.04 -3.93 20.44
C ILE A 265 1.45 -2.52 20.84
N LYS A 266 2.38 -1.89 20.13
CA LYS A 266 2.88 -0.54 20.43
C LYS A 266 1.76 0.50 20.40
N THR A 267 0.92 0.44 19.39
CA THR A 267 -0.22 1.37 19.25
C THR A 267 -1.22 1.22 20.38
N LYS A 268 -1.55 -0.01 20.78
CA LYS A 268 -2.61 -0.27 21.77
C LYS A 268 -2.17 -0.04 23.21
N HIS A 269 -0.91 -0.29 23.53
CA HIS A 269 -0.42 -0.28 24.90
C HIS A 269 0.53 0.88 25.22
N GLY A 270 0.72 1.85 24.30
CA GLY A 270 1.64 2.99 24.48
C GLY A 270 3.07 2.55 24.81
N SER A 271 3.44 1.35 24.42
CA SER A 271 4.61 0.65 24.92
C SER A 271 5.89 1.17 24.25
N HIS A 272 6.80 1.68 25.05
CA HIS A 272 8.20 1.94 24.66
C HIS A 272 9.06 0.65 24.60
N GLN A 273 8.45 -0.51 24.72
CA GLN A 273 9.17 -1.79 24.69
C GLN A 273 9.84 -2.05 23.36
N SER A 274 11.04 -2.60 23.42
CA SER A 274 11.76 -3.02 22.22
C SER A 274 11.05 -4.19 21.51
N ASN A 275 11.23 -4.30 20.21
CA ASN A 275 10.70 -5.44 19.44
C ASN A 275 11.19 -6.77 20.02
N THR A 276 12.44 -6.83 20.49
CA THR A 276 13.02 -8.03 21.13
C THR A 276 12.28 -8.42 22.41
N THR A 277 11.89 -7.43 23.24
CA THR A 277 11.12 -7.67 24.46
C THR A 277 9.73 -8.19 24.12
N ILE A 278 9.02 -7.55 23.16
CA ILE A 278 7.69 -7.99 22.72
C ILE A 278 7.75 -9.45 22.22
N LYS A 279 8.75 -9.78 21.39
CA LYS A 279 8.98 -11.12 20.86
C LYS A 279 9.14 -12.15 21.98
N LYS A 280 10.07 -11.91 22.92
CA LYS A 280 10.30 -12.80 24.07
C LYS A 280 9.05 -13.00 24.91
N THR A 281 8.29 -11.94 25.16
CA THR A 281 7.05 -11.99 25.96
C THR A 281 5.99 -12.85 25.28
N ILE A 282 5.81 -12.73 23.96
CA ILE A 282 4.82 -13.53 23.22
C ILE A 282 5.24 -15.00 23.17
N LEU A 283 6.51 -15.30 22.89
CA LEU A 283 7.00 -16.68 22.85
C LEU A 283 6.83 -17.35 24.21
N ASN A 284 7.22 -16.67 25.29
CA ASN A 284 7.01 -17.17 26.65
C ASN A 284 5.51 -17.40 26.96
N ALA A 285 4.64 -16.54 26.44
CA ALA A 285 3.20 -16.72 26.62
C ALA A 285 2.65 -17.94 25.88
N ILE A 286 3.19 -18.25 24.70
CA ILE A 286 2.83 -19.46 23.94
C ILE A 286 3.28 -20.69 24.70
N ASP A 287 4.56 -20.75 25.08
CA ASP A 287 5.18 -21.90 25.73
C ASP A 287 4.51 -22.24 27.08
N ASN A 288 4.17 -21.23 27.85
CA ASN A 288 3.55 -21.40 29.19
C ASN A 288 2.04 -21.32 29.18
N LYS A 289 1.39 -21.15 28.01
CA LYS A 289 -0.08 -21.01 27.87
C LYS A 289 -0.68 -19.89 28.75
N ILE A 290 0.06 -18.80 28.91
CA ILE A 290 -0.35 -17.61 29.69
C ILE A 290 -0.72 -16.45 28.76
N LYS A 291 -1.29 -15.39 29.34
CA LYS A 291 -1.59 -14.17 28.57
C LYS A 291 -0.37 -13.27 28.43
N ALA A 292 -0.19 -12.74 27.22
CA ALA A 292 0.67 -11.61 26.95
C ALA A 292 -0.15 -10.49 26.30
N TYR A 293 0.04 -9.25 26.77
CA TYR A 293 -0.71 -8.08 26.28
C TYR A 293 -2.25 -8.28 26.34
N GLY A 294 -2.71 -8.96 27.41
CA GLY A 294 -4.13 -9.21 27.66
C GLY A 294 -4.79 -10.25 26.76
N LYS A 295 -4.01 -10.98 25.96
CA LYS A 295 -4.49 -12.01 25.02
C LYS A 295 -3.69 -13.30 25.14
N TYR A 296 -4.33 -14.41 24.76
CA TYR A 296 -3.62 -15.66 24.52
C TYR A 296 -3.01 -15.66 23.11
N TRP A 297 -1.97 -16.44 22.95
CA TRP A 297 -1.23 -16.58 21.69
C TRP A 297 -1.01 -18.06 21.38
N ALA A 298 -1.02 -18.40 20.10
CA ALA A 298 -0.74 -19.75 19.62
C ALA A 298 -0.11 -19.68 18.22
N VAL A 299 0.49 -20.79 17.81
CA VAL A 299 0.97 -21.00 16.45
C VAL A 299 0.04 -22.01 15.78
N ALA A 300 -0.32 -21.76 14.51
CA ALA A 300 -1.09 -22.70 13.68
C ALA A 300 -0.16 -23.68 12.99
#